data_36466148d8152f3763a72b3bc9ee8770
#
_entry.id   36466148d8152f3763a72b3bc9ee8770
#
_cell.length_a   1.000
_cell.length_b   1.000
_cell.length_c   1.000
_cell.angle_alpha   90.00
_cell.angle_beta   90.00
_cell.angle_gamma   90.00
#
_symmetry.space_group_name_H-M   'P 1'
#
loop_
_entity.id
_entity.type
_entity.pdbx_description
1 polymer ?
#
loop_
_entity_poly.entity_id
_entity_poly.type
_entity_poly.pdbx_seq_one_letter_code
_entity_poly.pdbx_strand_id
1 'polypeptide(L)' 'MGALRLAIDVMGGDQGPRVIIEGSARAVIERPDLELALFGPRQRVVAELSRLPQPLA' A
#
# COMPACT_ATOMS: atom_id res chain seq x y z
N MET A 1 17.17 13.69 -6.28
CA MET A 1 16.73 13.33 -5.55
C MET A 1 16.25 12.07 -5.40
N GLY A 2 16.57 11.17 -4.86
CA GLY A 2 16.16 9.84 -4.73
C GLY A 2 14.81 9.73 -4.02
N ALA A 3 14.01 8.82 -4.46
CA ALA A 3 12.79 8.52 -3.78
C ALA A 3 13.07 7.78 -2.48
N LEU A 4 12.23 7.99 -1.49
CA LEU A 4 12.28 7.20 -0.28
C LEU A 4 11.56 5.89 -0.55
N ARG A 5 12.25 4.78 -0.35
CA ARG A 5 11.70 3.46 -0.67
C ARG A 5 11.52 2.64 0.59
N LEU A 6 10.31 2.15 0.84
CA LEU A 6 9.98 1.36 2.01
C LEU A 6 9.35 0.03 1.61
N ALA A 7 9.62 -1.00 2.38
CA ALA A 7 9.02 -2.32 2.19
C ALA A 7 7.90 -2.49 3.21
N ILE A 8 6.72 -2.90 2.74
CA ILE A 8 5.55 -3.06 3.59
C ILE A 8 5.09 -4.51 3.54
N ASP A 9 4.98 -5.16 4.70
CA ASP A 9 4.40 -6.48 4.80
C ASP A 9 2.89 -6.33 4.92
N VAL A 10 2.19 -6.59 3.82
CA VAL A 10 0.75 -6.38 3.74
C VAL A 10 -0.01 -7.24 4.74
N MET A 11 0.53 -8.41 5.09
CA MET A 11 -0.14 -9.34 5.98
C MET A 11 0.30 -9.19 7.44
N GLY A 12 1.15 -8.21 7.74
CA GLY A 12 1.78 -8.10 9.05
C GLY A 12 1.00 -7.35 10.11
N GLY A 13 -0.10 -6.70 9.76
CA GLY A 13 -0.85 -5.91 10.71
C GLY A 13 -1.97 -6.70 11.37
N ASP A 14 -2.38 -6.26 12.55
CA ASP A 14 -3.46 -6.90 13.28
C ASP A 14 -4.83 -6.67 12.66
N GLN A 15 -4.97 -5.60 11.89
CA GLN A 15 -6.25 -5.24 11.33
C GLN A 15 -6.44 -5.71 9.90
N GLY A 16 -5.47 -6.47 9.38
CA GLY A 16 -5.60 -7.08 8.08
C GLY A 16 -5.03 -6.24 6.94
N PRO A 17 -4.90 -6.87 5.76
CA PRO A 17 -4.23 -6.24 4.62
C PRO A 17 -4.97 -5.03 4.07
N ARG A 18 -6.28 -4.97 4.22
CA ARG A 18 -7.05 -3.84 3.69
C ARG A 18 -6.62 -2.52 4.32
N VAL A 19 -6.43 -2.52 5.64
CA VAL A 19 -6.01 -1.31 6.35
C VAL A 19 -4.62 -0.89 5.94
N ILE A 20 -3.72 -1.85 5.79
CA ILE A 20 -2.35 -1.57 5.41
C ILE A 20 -2.28 -0.99 4.01
N ILE A 21 -3.01 -1.56 3.06
CA ILE A 21 -3.00 -1.08 1.69
C ILE A 21 -3.65 0.30 1.58
N GLU A 22 -4.74 0.53 2.29
CA GLU A 22 -5.38 1.84 2.26
C GLU A 22 -4.46 2.91 2.85
N GLY A 23 -3.82 2.61 3.98
CA GLY A 23 -2.86 3.53 4.57
C GLY A 23 -1.67 3.81 3.67
N SER A 24 -1.20 2.76 2.98
CA SER A 24 -0.09 2.89 2.04
C SER A 24 -0.45 3.80 0.86
N ALA A 25 -1.66 3.65 0.33
CA ALA A 25 -2.11 4.48 -0.78
C ALA A 25 -2.19 5.96 -0.37
N ARG A 26 -2.70 6.22 0.82
CA ARG A 26 -2.77 7.59 1.33
C ARG A 26 -1.38 8.19 1.51
N ALA A 27 -0.44 7.39 2.02
CA ALA A 27 0.92 7.87 2.25
C ALA A 27 1.59 8.26 0.92
N VAL A 28 1.40 7.48 -0.13
CA VAL A 28 1.98 7.79 -1.44
C VAL A 28 1.39 9.07 -2.02
N ILE A 29 0.10 9.29 -1.82
CA ILE A 29 -0.54 10.51 -2.30
C ILE A 29 0.02 11.72 -1.58
N GLU A 30 0.22 11.63 -0.27
CA GLU A 30 0.73 12.75 0.52
C GLU A 30 2.22 12.98 0.33
N ARG A 31 2.95 11.93 -0.05
CA ARG A 31 4.40 12.00 -0.25
C ARG A 31 4.74 11.47 -1.63
N PRO A 32 4.71 12.33 -2.66
CA PRO A 32 4.99 11.86 -4.04
C PRO A 32 6.38 11.29 -4.23
N ASP A 33 7.32 11.59 -3.32
CA ASP A 33 8.67 11.05 -3.38
C ASP A 33 8.77 9.64 -2.77
N LEU A 34 7.66 9.13 -2.23
CA LEU A 34 7.67 7.84 -1.55
C LEU A 34 7.33 6.72 -2.51
N GLU A 35 8.15 5.66 -2.48
CA GLU A 35 7.89 4.43 -3.22
C GLU A 35 7.70 3.31 -2.22
N LEU A 36 6.67 2.52 -2.40
CA LEU A 36 6.40 1.41 -1.51
C LEU A 36 6.48 0.10 -2.26
N ALA A 37 7.16 -0.87 -1.66
CA ALA A 37 7.17 -2.24 -2.16
C ALA A 37 6.26 -3.06 -1.25
N LEU A 38 5.17 -3.56 -1.80
CA LEU A 38 4.19 -4.31 -1.02
C LEU A 38 4.49 -5.80 -1.13
N PHE A 39 4.66 -6.44 0.01
CA PHE A 39 5.00 -7.86 0.07
C PHE A 39 3.83 -8.63 0.66
N GLY A 40 3.43 -9.69 -0.04
CA GLY A 40 2.34 -10.54 0.40
C GLY A 40 1.84 -11.40 -0.75
N PRO A 41 0.85 -12.26 -0.52
CA PRO A 41 0.28 -13.07 -1.59
C PRO A 41 -0.26 -12.16 -2.70
N ARG A 42 0.21 -12.38 -3.91
CA ARG A 42 -0.11 -11.49 -5.03
C ARG A 42 -1.60 -11.29 -5.22
N GLN A 43 -2.36 -12.39 -5.16
CA GLN A 43 -3.80 -12.30 -5.38
C GLN A 43 -4.47 -11.43 -4.33
N ARG A 44 -4.00 -11.52 -3.09
CA ARG A 44 -4.58 -10.73 -2.02
C ARG A 44 -4.24 -9.26 -2.18
N VAL A 45 -2.99 -8.96 -2.52
CA VAL A 45 -2.56 -7.59 -2.71
C VAL A 45 -3.33 -6.95 -3.86
N VAL A 46 -3.44 -7.64 -4.99
CA VAL A 46 -4.16 -7.11 -6.14
C VAL A 46 -5.63 -6.90 -5.82
N ALA A 47 -6.25 -7.85 -5.11
CA ALA A 47 -7.66 -7.72 -4.75
C ALA A 47 -7.90 -6.49 -3.88
N GLU A 48 -7.03 -6.25 -2.91
CA GLU A 48 -7.23 -5.09 -2.02
C GLU A 48 -6.96 -3.78 -2.73
N LEU A 49 -5.98 -3.75 -3.64
CA LEU A 49 -5.74 -2.56 -4.44
C LEU A 49 -6.95 -2.23 -5.31
N SER A 50 -7.61 -3.24 -5.85
CA SER A 50 -8.79 -3.04 -6.68
C SER A 50 -9.97 -2.47 -5.92
N ARG A 51 -9.99 -2.62 -4.61
CA ARG A 51 -11.09 -2.14 -3.79
C ARG A 51 -10.89 -0.72 -3.29
N LEU A 52 -9.75 -0.11 -3.57
CA LEU A 52 -9.50 1.24 -3.10
C LEU A 52 -10.47 2.22 -3.75
N PRO A 53 -11.05 3.12 -2.96
CA PRO A 53 -11.93 4.13 -3.52
C PRO A 53 -11.13 5.18 -4.29
N GLN A 54 -11.77 5.85 -5.23
CA GLN A 54 -11.17 7.00 -5.86
C GLN A 54 -11.05 8.10 -4.81
N PRO A 55 -9.97 8.88 -4.80
CA PRO A 55 -8.87 8.89 -5.76
C PRO A 55 -7.72 7.96 -5.37
N LEU A 56 -7.89 7.09 -4.40
CA LEU A 56 -6.79 6.26 -3.91
C LEU A 56 -6.41 5.13 -4.88
N ALA A 57 -7.33 4.69 -5.69
CA ALA A 57 -7.10 3.58 -6.61
C ALA A 57 -6.07 3.89 -7.72
#